data_16ed8a565371c6dcd690aedd48f299b7
#
_entry.id   16ed8a565371c6dcd690aedd48f299b7
#
_cell.length_a   1.000
_cell.length_b   1.000
_cell.length_c   1.000
_cell.angle_alpha   90.00
_cell.angle_beta   90.00
_cell.angle_gamma   90.00
#
_symmetry.space_group_name_H-M   'P 1'
#
loop_
_entity.id
_entity.type
_entity.pdbx_description
1 polymer ?
#
loop_
_entity_poly.entity_id
_entity_poly.type
_entity_poly.pdbx_seq_one_letter_code
_entity_poly.pdbx_strand_id
1 'polypeptide(L)'
;MLLSSCTNNYTIEGTVDKMADGAKVLLRKQVNESFVDLDSTFVKNGKFVFRGKQDTATMALLTVESREKLPYMPVLFILENGNLKVKVDTVSSVSGTKLNDVFQSYMESRFSTDKKMEQLSREYVTDYLTGTLTDS
;
A
#
# COMPACT_ATOMS: atom_id res chain seq x y z
N MET A 1 -23.09 -17.43 -13.47
CA MET A 1 -23.05 -16.82 -13.67
C MET A 1 -22.28 -15.90 -13.52
N LEU A 2 -22.01 -15.31 -13.73
CA LEU A 2 -21.34 -14.42 -13.78
C LEU A 2 -21.53 -13.38 -13.01
N LEU A 3 -22.04 -13.45 -12.19
CA LEU A 3 -22.31 -12.49 -11.43
C LEU A 3 -21.36 -11.96 -10.58
N SER A 4 -20.28 -12.59 -10.33
CA SER A 4 -19.18 -12.13 -9.58
C SER A 4 -18.66 -10.78 -10.07
N SER A 5 -18.88 -10.49 -11.32
CA SER A 5 -18.50 -9.20 -11.87
C SER A 5 -19.31 -8.05 -11.28
N CYS A 6 -20.40 -8.35 -10.60
CA CYS A 6 -21.25 -7.36 -9.99
C CYS A 6 -21.04 -7.23 -8.49
N THR A 7 -19.84 -7.54 -8.04
CA THR A 7 -19.51 -7.47 -6.63
C THR A 7 -19.63 -6.03 -6.13
N ASN A 8 -20.46 -5.83 -5.12
CA ASN A 8 -20.67 -4.51 -4.55
C ASN A 8 -19.87 -4.31 -3.26
N ASN A 9 -19.08 -5.28 -2.89
CA ASN A 9 -18.30 -5.24 -1.66
C ASN A 9 -16.84 -5.54 -1.95
N TYR A 10 -15.97 -5.05 -1.08
CA TYR A 10 -14.58 -5.46 -1.13
C TYR A 10 -14.30 -6.51 -0.07
N THR A 11 -13.36 -7.38 -0.38
CA THR A 11 -12.75 -8.29 0.59
C THR A 11 -11.25 -8.12 0.42
N ILE A 12 -10.58 -7.79 1.51
CA ILE A 12 -9.13 -7.66 1.52
C ILE A 12 -8.59 -8.85 2.30
N GLU A 13 -7.88 -9.74 1.61
CA GLU A 13 -7.22 -10.86 2.25
C GLU A 13 -5.74 -10.53 2.36
N GLY A 14 -5.26 -10.40 3.58
CA GLY A 14 -3.87 -10.05 3.82
C GLY A 14 -3.07 -11.19 4.38
N THR A 15 -1.79 -11.22 4.04
CA THR A 15 -0.83 -12.16 4.61
C THR A 15 0.37 -11.35 5.10
N VAL A 16 0.95 -11.81 6.20
CA VAL A 16 2.10 -11.19 6.80
C VAL A 16 2.84 -12.29 7.58
N ASP A 17 4.09 -12.05 7.94
CA ASP A 17 4.86 -12.99 8.72
C ASP A 17 4.14 -13.29 10.04
N LYS A 18 4.16 -14.54 10.48
CA LYS A 18 3.53 -14.96 11.72
C LYS A 18 4.10 -14.26 12.95
N MET A 19 5.28 -13.67 12.84
CA MET A 19 5.83 -12.85 13.91
C MET A 19 4.94 -11.66 14.23
N ALA A 20 4.08 -11.27 13.29
CA ALA A 20 3.15 -10.18 13.49
C ALA A 20 1.82 -10.62 14.12
N ASP A 21 1.66 -11.88 14.48
CA ASP A 21 0.40 -12.35 15.09
C ASP A 21 0.07 -11.52 16.31
N GLY A 22 -1.19 -11.12 16.40
CA GLY A 22 -1.67 -10.25 17.47
C GLY A 22 -1.53 -8.76 17.18
N ALA A 23 -0.80 -8.40 16.12
CA ALA A 23 -0.67 -7.00 15.74
C ALA A 23 -1.99 -6.47 15.19
N LYS A 24 -2.26 -5.21 15.46
CA LYS A 24 -3.43 -4.53 14.91
C LYS A 24 -3.13 -4.08 13.49
N VAL A 25 -4.06 -4.36 12.59
CA VAL A 25 -3.98 -3.88 11.21
C VAL A 25 -5.01 -2.78 11.06
N LEU A 26 -4.56 -1.62 10.64
CA LEU A 26 -5.42 -0.46 10.50
C LEU A 26 -5.57 -0.14 9.01
N LEU A 27 -6.83 0.01 8.59
CA LEU A 27 -7.17 0.38 7.23
C LEU A 27 -7.66 1.82 7.24
N ARG A 28 -7.03 2.67 6.44
CA ARG A 28 -7.41 4.06 6.29
C ARG A 28 -7.72 4.34 4.83
N LYS A 29 -8.60 5.27 4.60
CA LYS A 29 -8.89 5.72 3.24
C LYS A 29 -8.68 7.21 3.12
N GLN A 30 -8.37 7.66 1.91
CA GLN A 30 -8.17 9.07 1.65
C GLN A 30 -9.53 9.77 1.54
N VAL A 31 -9.68 10.83 2.32
CA VAL A 31 -10.83 11.71 2.25
C VAL A 31 -10.27 13.13 2.12
N ASN A 32 -10.49 13.74 0.97
CA ASN A 32 -9.84 15.00 0.61
C ASN A 32 -8.31 14.83 0.62
N GLU A 33 -7.60 15.55 1.45
CA GLU A 33 -6.14 15.49 1.49
C GLU A 33 -5.61 14.68 2.66
N SER A 34 -6.48 14.01 3.39
CA SER A 34 -6.10 13.27 4.59
C SER A 34 -6.50 11.82 4.52
N PHE A 35 -5.82 10.98 5.28
CA PHE A 35 -6.26 9.60 5.47
C PHE A 35 -7.02 9.51 6.78
N VAL A 36 -8.18 8.88 6.74
CA VAL A 36 -9.03 8.69 7.92
C VAL A 36 -9.20 7.21 8.21
N ASP A 37 -9.36 6.87 9.47
CA ASP A 37 -9.55 5.48 9.88
C ASP A 37 -10.87 4.95 9.32
N LEU A 38 -10.81 3.79 8.70
CA LEU A 38 -11.97 3.14 8.14
C LEU A 38 -12.32 1.86 8.89
N ASP A 39 -11.32 1.04 9.19
CA ASP A 39 -11.55 -0.26 9.80
C ASP A 39 -10.26 -0.76 10.45
N SER A 40 -10.38 -1.74 11.31
CA SER A 40 -9.22 -2.37 11.91
C SER A 40 -9.51 -3.85 12.20
N THR A 41 -8.45 -4.64 12.25
CA THR A 41 -8.52 -6.05 12.60
C THR A 41 -7.19 -6.47 13.21
N PHE A 42 -7.03 -7.75 13.51
CA PHE A 42 -5.80 -8.26 14.08
C PHE A 42 -5.24 -9.40 13.23
N VAL A 43 -3.93 -9.52 13.23
CA VAL A 43 -3.26 -10.62 12.53
C VAL A 43 -3.47 -11.91 13.33
N LYS A 44 -3.87 -12.95 12.62
CA LYS A 44 -4.05 -14.28 13.21
C LYS A 44 -3.50 -15.31 12.24
N ASN A 45 -2.54 -16.09 12.69
CA ASN A 45 -1.86 -17.11 11.87
C ASN A 45 -1.28 -16.49 10.57
N GLY A 46 -0.72 -15.29 10.69
CA GLY A 46 -0.14 -14.61 9.53
C GLY A 46 -1.15 -14.07 8.54
N LYS A 47 -2.41 -13.96 8.94
CA LYS A 47 -3.49 -13.53 8.02
C LYS A 47 -4.37 -12.49 8.68
N PHE A 48 -4.98 -11.66 7.85
CA PHE A 48 -6.02 -10.74 8.27
C PHE A 48 -7.00 -10.52 7.13
N VAL A 49 -8.22 -10.13 7.45
CA VAL A 49 -9.27 -9.92 6.46
C VAL A 49 -10.05 -8.66 6.80
N PHE A 50 -10.32 -7.86 5.79
CA PHE A 50 -11.28 -6.76 5.88
C PHE A 50 -12.40 -6.99 4.88
N ARG A 51 -13.61 -6.64 5.26
CA ARG A 51 -14.77 -6.67 4.38
C ARG A 51 -15.53 -5.38 4.53
N GLY A 52 -16.00 -4.86 3.42
CA GLY A 52 -16.78 -3.64 3.43
C GLY A 52 -17.27 -3.27 2.05
N LYS A 53 -17.73 -2.04 1.91
CA LYS A 53 -18.26 -1.54 0.66
C LYS A 53 -17.66 -0.17 0.38
N GLN A 54 -17.32 0.05 -0.86
CA GLN A 54 -16.78 1.32 -1.30
C GLN A 54 -17.52 1.77 -2.56
N ASP A 55 -18.12 2.95 -2.52
CA ASP A 55 -18.88 3.43 -3.67
C ASP A 55 -18.01 3.84 -4.85
N THR A 56 -16.86 4.43 -4.55
CA THR A 56 -15.93 4.90 -5.58
C THR A 56 -14.53 4.45 -5.20
N ALA A 57 -13.75 4.04 -6.18
CA ALA A 57 -12.36 3.69 -5.93
C ALA A 57 -11.62 4.87 -5.30
N THR A 58 -10.87 4.61 -4.25
CA THR A 58 -10.12 5.65 -3.56
C THR A 58 -8.80 5.10 -3.06
N MET A 59 -7.85 5.99 -2.81
CA MET A 59 -6.58 5.56 -2.24
C MET A 59 -6.78 5.13 -0.80
N ALA A 60 -6.08 4.10 -0.41
CA ALA A 60 -6.14 3.57 0.94
C ALA A 60 -4.73 3.25 1.44
N LEU A 61 -4.61 3.22 2.74
CA LEU A 61 -3.35 2.95 3.41
C LEU A 61 -3.59 1.89 4.48
N LEU A 62 -2.77 0.86 4.46
CA LEU A 62 -2.85 -0.22 5.41
C LEU A 62 -1.58 -0.26 6.22
N THR A 63 -1.72 -0.27 7.54
CA THR A 63 -0.57 -0.34 8.44
C THR A 63 -0.72 -1.51 9.40
N VAL A 64 0.39 -2.19 9.66
CA VAL A 64 0.43 -3.23 10.69
C VAL A 64 1.11 -2.61 11.90
N GLU A 65 0.34 -2.44 12.97
CA GLU A 65 0.82 -1.83 14.19
C GLU A 65 1.20 -2.91 15.19
N SER A 66 2.43 -2.89 15.63
CA SER A 66 2.91 -3.84 16.61
C SER A 66 3.76 -3.11 17.65
N ARG A 67 3.81 -3.66 18.86
CA ARG A 67 4.67 -3.14 19.91
C ARG A 67 6.14 -3.33 19.56
N GLU A 68 6.43 -4.36 18.77
CA GLU A 68 7.76 -4.58 18.26
C GLU A 68 7.94 -3.81 16.97
N LYS A 69 9.15 -3.35 16.72
CA LYS A 69 9.43 -2.67 15.46
C LYS A 69 9.49 -3.72 14.37
N LEU A 70 8.44 -3.82 13.59
CA LEU A 70 8.41 -4.68 12.42
C LEU A 70 8.87 -3.88 11.21
N PRO A 71 9.58 -4.52 10.27
CA PRO A 71 10.15 -3.82 9.12
C PRO A 71 9.13 -3.56 8.02
N TYR A 72 7.87 -3.34 8.39
CA TYR A 72 6.82 -3.17 7.40
C TYR A 72 6.47 -1.69 7.23
N MET A 73 6.53 -1.25 6.00
CA MET A 73 6.08 0.08 5.63
C MET A 73 4.58 0.05 5.39
N PRO A 74 3.91 1.20 5.56
CA PRO A 74 2.50 1.27 5.19
C PRO A 74 2.30 0.87 3.73
N VAL A 75 1.20 0.16 3.46
CA VAL A 75 0.89 -0.31 2.11
C VAL A 75 -0.14 0.63 1.49
N LEU A 76 0.26 1.29 0.41
CA LEU A 76 -0.61 2.18 -0.34
C LEU A 76 -1.24 1.39 -1.47
N PHE A 77 -2.54 1.46 -1.61
CA PHE A 77 -3.25 0.72 -2.64
C PHE A 77 -4.58 1.41 -3.00
N ILE A 78 -5.30 0.85 -3.94
CA ILE A 78 -6.58 1.37 -4.36
C ILE A 78 -7.68 0.52 -3.73
N LEU A 79 -8.52 1.16 -2.91
CA LEU A 79 -9.65 0.49 -2.29
C LEU A 79 -10.84 0.58 -3.23
N GLU A 80 -11.25 -0.56 -3.74
CA GLU A 80 -12.39 -0.69 -4.63
C GLU A 80 -13.07 -2.02 -4.37
N ASN A 81 -14.30 -2.16 -4.80
CA ASN A 81 -15.01 -3.42 -4.59
C ASN A 81 -14.38 -4.53 -5.43
N GLY A 82 -14.37 -5.72 -4.89
CA GLY A 82 -13.71 -6.87 -5.46
C GLY A 82 -12.88 -7.61 -4.43
N ASN A 83 -12.13 -8.59 -4.86
CA ASN A 83 -11.28 -9.38 -3.99
C ASN A 83 -9.84 -8.89 -4.12
N LEU A 84 -9.37 -8.24 -3.08
CA LEU A 84 -8.02 -7.71 -3.02
C LEU A 84 -7.15 -8.64 -2.20
N LYS A 85 -5.94 -8.88 -2.66
CA LYS A 85 -4.95 -9.66 -1.93
C LYS A 85 -3.75 -8.78 -1.61
N VAL A 86 -3.41 -8.70 -0.33
CA VAL A 86 -2.30 -7.89 0.14
C VAL A 86 -1.28 -8.80 0.78
N LYS A 87 -0.05 -8.72 0.31
CA LYS A 87 1.07 -9.39 0.95
C LYS A 87 1.91 -8.33 1.63
N VAL A 88 1.94 -8.34 2.94
CA VAL A 88 2.72 -7.37 3.72
C VAL A 88 4.10 -7.96 3.98
N ASP A 89 5.12 -7.24 3.53
CA ASP A 89 6.50 -7.66 3.67
C ASP A 89 7.35 -6.38 3.68
N THR A 90 8.66 -6.50 3.68
CA THR A 90 9.54 -5.34 3.51
C THR A 90 9.22 -4.63 2.21
N VAL A 91 8.90 -5.39 1.18
CA VAL A 91 8.32 -4.85 -0.06
C VAL A 91 6.97 -5.53 -0.22
N SER A 92 5.92 -4.78 0.06
CA SER A 92 4.56 -5.29 0.02
C SER A 92 3.98 -5.27 -1.39
N SER A 93 2.99 -6.10 -1.62
CA SER A 93 2.30 -6.14 -2.91
C SER A 93 0.80 -6.23 -2.72
N VAL A 94 0.05 -5.70 -3.67
CA VAL A 94 -1.40 -5.74 -3.70
C VAL A 94 -1.83 -6.20 -5.08
N SER A 95 -2.79 -7.11 -5.14
CA SER A 95 -3.30 -7.64 -6.40
C SER A 95 -4.76 -8.03 -6.27
N GLY A 96 -5.36 -8.50 -7.35
CA GLY A 96 -6.69 -9.06 -7.35
C GLY A 96 -7.72 -8.24 -8.09
N THR A 97 -7.53 -6.94 -8.23
CA THR A 97 -8.38 -6.11 -9.07
C THR A 97 -7.53 -5.45 -10.15
N LYS A 98 -8.15 -5.11 -11.25
CA LYS A 98 -7.42 -4.54 -12.39
C LYS A 98 -6.69 -3.26 -12.03
N LEU A 99 -7.34 -2.36 -11.29
CA LEU A 99 -6.71 -1.10 -10.90
C LEU A 99 -5.51 -1.33 -9.99
N ASN A 100 -5.63 -2.27 -9.04
CA ASN A 100 -4.52 -2.58 -8.17
C ASN A 100 -3.39 -3.28 -8.91
N ASP A 101 -3.71 -4.14 -9.88
CA ASP A 101 -2.69 -4.78 -10.69
C ASP A 101 -1.91 -3.74 -11.51
N VAL A 102 -2.60 -2.78 -12.08
CA VAL A 102 -1.96 -1.68 -12.82
C VAL A 102 -1.15 -0.80 -11.88
N PHE A 103 -1.72 -0.46 -10.73
CA PHE A 103 -1.04 0.38 -9.74
C PHE A 103 0.22 -0.30 -9.22
N GLN A 104 0.14 -1.60 -8.94
CA GLN A 104 1.28 -2.39 -8.48
C GLN A 104 2.40 -2.38 -9.53
N SER A 105 2.06 -2.57 -10.79
CA SER A 105 3.04 -2.51 -11.88
C SER A 105 3.71 -1.14 -11.96
N TYR A 106 2.92 -0.09 -11.80
CA TYR A 106 3.44 1.27 -11.78
C TYR A 106 4.40 1.48 -10.62
N MET A 107 4.03 1.03 -9.43
CA MET A 107 4.87 1.18 -8.25
C MET A 107 6.17 0.39 -8.37
N GLU A 108 6.11 -0.80 -8.90
CA GLU A 108 7.31 -1.61 -9.14
C GLU A 108 8.24 -0.93 -10.16
N SER A 109 7.67 -0.38 -11.21
CA SER A 109 8.43 0.36 -12.21
C SER A 109 9.08 1.59 -11.60
N ARG A 110 8.33 2.33 -10.79
CA ARG A 110 8.87 3.50 -10.10
C ARG A 110 9.97 3.12 -9.13
N PHE A 111 9.81 2.04 -8.40
CA PHE A 111 10.81 1.60 -7.44
C PHE A 111 12.14 1.32 -8.15
N SER A 112 12.07 0.64 -9.29
CA SER A 112 13.27 0.36 -10.09
C SER A 112 13.91 1.65 -10.63
N THR A 113 13.09 2.58 -11.08
CA THR A 113 13.57 3.87 -11.58
C THR A 113 14.09 4.75 -10.46
N ASP A 114 13.43 4.71 -9.31
CA ASP A 114 13.80 5.56 -8.17
C ASP A 114 15.19 5.26 -7.64
N LYS A 115 15.68 4.04 -7.79
CA LYS A 115 17.07 3.74 -7.40
C LYS A 115 18.06 4.55 -8.21
N LYS A 116 17.80 4.70 -9.50
CA LYS A 116 18.63 5.52 -10.38
C LYS A 116 18.41 7.00 -10.11
N MET A 117 17.16 7.39 -9.93
CA MET A 117 16.81 8.77 -9.66
C MET A 117 17.33 9.24 -8.32
N GLU A 118 17.37 8.37 -7.34
CA GLU A 118 17.93 8.71 -6.04
C GLU A 118 19.40 9.07 -6.16
N GLN A 119 20.15 8.30 -6.92
CA GLN A 119 21.57 8.59 -7.15
C GLN A 119 21.75 9.92 -7.86
N LEU A 120 20.97 10.14 -8.91
CA LEU A 120 21.01 11.38 -9.66
C LEU A 120 20.62 12.58 -8.80
N SER A 121 19.61 12.41 -7.95
CA SER A 121 19.17 13.45 -7.04
C SER A 121 20.25 13.84 -6.04
N ARG A 122 20.99 12.87 -5.53
CA ARG A 122 22.08 13.16 -4.61
C ARG A 122 23.15 13.98 -5.29
N GLU A 123 23.50 13.63 -6.51
CA GLU A 123 24.49 14.38 -7.28
C GLU A 123 24.01 15.80 -7.55
N TYR A 124 22.77 15.94 -7.95
CA TYR A 124 22.15 17.23 -8.23
C TYR A 124 22.14 18.13 -6.99
N VAL A 125 21.70 17.60 -5.87
CA VAL A 125 21.64 18.35 -4.63
C VAL A 125 23.03 18.74 -4.16
N THR A 126 24.00 17.83 -4.29
CA THR A 126 25.38 18.11 -3.93
C THR A 126 25.93 19.26 -4.78
N ASP A 127 25.73 19.21 -6.08
CA ASP A 127 26.18 20.26 -6.97
C ASP A 127 25.52 21.60 -6.67
N TYR A 128 24.24 21.57 -6.38
CA TYR A 128 23.50 22.77 -6.02
C TYR A 128 24.04 23.39 -4.71
N LEU A 129 24.26 22.55 -3.71
CA LEU A 129 24.75 23.01 -2.40
C LEU A 129 26.18 23.48 -2.47
N THR A 130 26.97 22.94 -3.39
CA THR A 130 28.37 23.37 -3.53
C THR A 130 28.51 24.56 -4.49
N GLY A 131 27.40 24.95 -5.12
CA GLY A 131 27.44 26.10 -6.04
C GLY A 131 27.99 25.75 -7.42
N THR A 132 28.18 24.48 -7.72
CA THR A 132 28.70 24.08 -9.03
C THR A 132 27.60 23.99 -10.08
N LEU A 133 26.36 23.92 -9.65
CA LEU A 133 25.22 23.89 -10.54
C LEU A 133 24.54 25.26 -10.50
N THR A 134 24.48 25.90 -11.64
CA THR A 134 23.76 27.18 -11.70
C THR A 134 22.29 26.85 -11.90
N ASP A 135 21.50 27.47 -11.09
CA ASP A 135 20.08 27.33 -11.19
C ASP A 135 19.60 28.08 -12.40
N SER A 136 18.86 27.43 -13.19
CA SER A 136 18.31 28.08 -14.40
C SER A 136 16.81 27.92 -14.45
#